data_3371a98bfab8ebf98b223d71fcbf4519
#
_entry.id   3371a98bfab8ebf98b223d71fcbf4519
#
_cell.length_a   1.000
_cell.length_b   1.000
_cell.length_c   1.000
_cell.angle_alpha   90.00
_cell.angle_beta   90.00
_cell.angle_gamma   90.00
#
_symmetry.space_group_name_H-M   'P 1'
#
loop_
_entity.id
_entity.type
_entity.pdbx_description
1 polymer ?
#
loop_
_entity_poly.entity_id
_entity_poly.type
_entity_poly.pdbx_seq_one_letter_code
_entity_poly.pdbx_strand_id
1 'polypeptide(L)'
;MSFTGEYHHNLDAKGRLIIPAKFREGLGNEFTVTRSLGGCLAMYSAEEWEALEDKLDALPFTNSKARDLKRFLLGSACTCELDKQGRILIPQTLREKADLKKDIVLLGVGNNIEIWDADKYFEKYHDFEDEEQLEQDWENLGV
;
A
#
# COMPACT_ATOMS: atom_id res chain seq x y z
N MET A 1 4.25 7.93 13.19
CA MET A 1 4.67 6.53 13.37
C MET A 1 5.08 5.96 12.03
N SER A 2 6.14 5.17 12.00
CA SER A 2 6.69 4.61 10.76
C SER A 2 6.43 3.11 10.70
N PHE A 3 6.08 2.62 9.51
CA PHE A 3 5.86 1.19 9.25
C PHE A 3 7.10 0.59 8.61
N THR A 4 7.54 -0.54 9.13
CA THR A 4 8.71 -1.27 8.62
C THR A 4 8.46 -2.78 8.68
N GLY A 5 9.18 -3.52 7.86
CA GLY A 5 9.14 -4.99 7.88
C GLY A 5 8.30 -5.59 6.77
N GLU A 6 8.57 -6.85 6.52
CA GLU A 6 7.89 -7.64 5.49
C GLU A 6 7.19 -8.82 6.16
N TYR A 7 5.92 -9.02 5.83
CA TYR A 7 5.09 -10.08 6.39
C TYR A 7 4.38 -10.82 5.28
N HIS A 8 4.18 -12.12 5.46
CA HIS A 8 3.53 -12.99 4.49
C HIS A 8 2.27 -13.57 5.11
N HIS A 9 1.14 -13.33 4.46
CA HIS A 9 -0.17 -13.82 4.86
C HIS A 9 -0.97 -14.28 3.65
N ASN A 10 -2.10 -14.91 3.90
CA ASN A 10 -2.97 -15.40 2.83
C ASN A 10 -4.28 -14.63 2.82
N LEU A 11 -4.76 -14.36 1.60
CA LEU A 11 -6.11 -13.86 1.38
C LEU A 11 -7.06 -15.05 1.50
N ASP A 12 -8.15 -14.93 2.28
CA ASP A 12 -9.13 -15.97 2.35
C ASP A 12 -10.12 -15.89 1.18
N ALA A 13 -11.00 -16.89 1.07
CA ALA A 13 -11.94 -17.00 -0.05
C ALA A 13 -12.92 -15.81 -0.14
N LYS A 14 -13.12 -15.09 0.95
CA LYS A 14 -14.00 -13.91 1.01
C LYS A 14 -13.26 -12.60 0.78
N GLY A 15 -11.96 -12.65 0.57
CA GLY A 15 -11.14 -11.45 0.36
C GLY A 15 -10.68 -10.80 1.66
N ARG A 16 -10.64 -11.53 2.75
CA ARG A 16 -10.16 -11.00 4.04
C ARG A 16 -8.68 -11.31 4.20
N LEU A 17 -7.96 -10.35 4.76
CA LEU A 17 -6.52 -10.42 4.98
C LEU A 17 -6.21 -10.06 6.43
N ILE A 18 -5.43 -10.92 7.11
CA ILE A 18 -4.94 -10.61 8.45
C ILE A 18 -3.88 -9.52 8.35
N ILE A 19 -4.02 -8.49 9.18
CA ILE A 19 -3.04 -7.43 9.28
C ILE A 19 -2.12 -7.75 10.46
N PRO A 20 -0.80 -7.80 10.25
CA PRO A 20 0.14 -8.08 11.36
C PRO A 20 -0.09 -7.15 12.55
N ALA A 21 -0.01 -7.73 13.75
CA ALA A 21 -0.22 -6.98 14.99
C ALA A 21 0.68 -5.74 15.08
N LYS A 22 1.89 -5.85 14.56
CA LYS A 22 2.86 -4.75 14.53
C LYS A 22 2.34 -3.53 13.75
N PHE A 23 1.53 -3.75 12.71
CA PHE A 23 0.98 -2.66 11.90
C PHE A 23 -0.34 -2.10 12.47
N ARG A 24 -1.10 -2.91 13.20
CA ARG A 24 -2.44 -2.51 13.67
C ARG A 24 -2.42 -1.28 14.55
N GLU A 25 -1.45 -1.17 15.43
CA GLU A 25 -1.33 -0.04 16.35
C GLU A 25 -1.15 1.28 15.58
N GLY A 26 -0.28 1.29 14.60
CA GLY A 26 -0.02 2.48 13.80
C GLY A 26 -1.15 2.83 12.83
N LEU A 27 -1.90 1.83 12.38
CA LEU A 27 -3.05 2.04 11.46
C LEU A 27 -4.27 2.62 12.19
N GLY A 28 -4.47 2.24 13.45
CA GLY A 28 -5.68 2.60 14.18
C GLY A 28 -6.87 1.75 13.75
N ASN A 29 -8.06 2.14 14.18
CA ASN A 29 -9.28 1.38 13.92
C ASN A 29 -9.85 1.60 12.53
N GLU A 30 -9.61 2.76 11.95
CA GLU A 30 -10.13 3.14 10.63
C GLU A 30 -8.99 3.70 9.80
N PHE A 31 -8.83 3.17 8.60
CA PHE A 31 -7.73 3.54 7.71
C PHE A 31 -8.17 3.38 6.27
N THR A 32 -7.35 3.85 5.35
CA THR A 32 -7.69 3.87 3.92
C THR A 32 -6.79 2.91 3.15
N VAL A 33 -7.42 2.14 2.26
CA VAL A 33 -6.72 1.28 1.30
C VAL A 33 -6.98 1.85 -0.09
N THR A 34 -5.94 1.99 -0.89
CA THR A 34 -6.06 2.50 -2.25
C THR A 34 -5.02 1.84 -3.15
N ARG A 35 -5.12 2.10 -4.44
CA ARG A 35 -4.11 1.66 -5.41
C ARG A 35 -2.82 2.43 -5.18
N SER A 36 -1.68 1.78 -5.43
CA SER A 36 -0.40 2.44 -5.38
C SER A 36 0.41 2.15 -6.65
N LEU A 37 1.48 2.89 -6.82
CA LEU A 37 2.35 2.74 -7.99
C LEU A 37 3.11 1.42 -7.91
N GLY A 38 3.35 0.82 -9.07
CA GLY A 38 4.05 -0.46 -9.16
C GLY A 38 3.11 -1.66 -9.24
N GLY A 39 1.80 -1.47 -9.08
CA GLY A 39 0.82 -2.55 -9.19
C GLY A 39 0.45 -3.20 -7.87
N CYS A 40 0.58 -2.49 -6.77
CA CYS A 40 0.17 -2.92 -5.45
C CYS A 40 -0.95 -2.04 -4.91
N LEU A 41 -1.41 -2.37 -3.70
CA LEU A 41 -2.26 -1.48 -2.91
C LEU A 41 -1.42 -0.86 -1.79
N ALA A 42 -1.91 0.23 -1.22
CA ALA A 42 -1.29 0.85 -0.06
C ALA A 42 -2.33 1.11 1.02
N MET A 43 -1.93 0.93 2.27
CA MET A 43 -2.75 1.27 3.43
C MET A 43 -2.14 2.48 4.14
N TYR A 44 -3.00 3.45 4.45
CA TYR A 44 -2.63 4.68 5.15
C TYR A 44 -3.46 4.82 6.41
N SER A 45 -2.83 5.18 7.52
CA SER A 45 -3.58 5.60 8.70
C SER A 45 -4.41 6.85 8.38
N ALA A 46 -5.39 7.18 9.19
CA ALA A 46 -6.21 8.37 8.97
C ALA A 46 -5.35 9.63 8.86
N GLU A 47 -4.33 9.75 9.70
CA GLU A 47 -3.41 10.89 9.70
C GLU A 47 -2.59 10.98 8.42
N GLU A 48 -2.01 9.86 7.99
CA GLU A 48 -1.19 9.84 6.77
C GLU A 48 -2.03 10.02 5.51
N TRP A 49 -3.24 9.51 5.51
CA TRP A 49 -4.17 9.71 4.39
C TRP A 49 -4.55 11.18 4.25
N GLU A 50 -4.86 11.85 5.36
CA GLU A 50 -5.16 13.28 5.36
C GLU A 50 -3.97 14.09 4.82
N ALA A 51 -2.76 13.75 5.23
CA ALA A 51 -1.56 14.41 4.75
C ALA A 51 -1.39 14.25 3.23
N LEU A 52 -1.68 13.06 2.70
CA LEU A 52 -1.63 12.80 1.26
C LEU A 52 -2.72 13.59 0.53
N GLU A 53 -3.94 13.59 1.06
CA GLU A 53 -5.04 14.38 0.49
C GLU A 53 -4.68 15.86 0.39
N ASP A 54 -4.09 16.42 1.43
CA ASP A 54 -3.68 17.82 1.44
C ASP A 54 -2.66 18.12 0.36
N LYS A 55 -1.70 17.22 0.16
CA LYS A 55 -0.71 17.37 -0.92
C LYS A 55 -1.36 17.33 -2.30
N LEU A 56 -2.32 16.43 -2.49
CA LEU A 56 -3.01 16.30 -3.77
C LEU A 56 -3.90 17.52 -4.03
N ASP A 57 -4.56 18.03 -3.00
CA ASP A 57 -5.41 19.22 -3.11
C ASP A 57 -4.63 20.48 -3.47
N ALA A 58 -3.35 20.54 -3.09
CA ALA A 58 -2.47 21.67 -3.43
C ALA A 58 -2.06 21.68 -4.90
N LEU A 59 -2.25 20.58 -5.63
CA LEU A 59 -1.92 20.51 -7.04
C LEU A 59 -2.93 21.29 -7.88
N PRO A 60 -2.48 22.01 -8.94
CA PRO A 60 -3.40 22.77 -9.77
C PRO A 60 -4.33 21.87 -10.58
N PHE A 61 -5.63 22.15 -10.50
CA PHE A 61 -6.64 21.36 -11.23
C PHE A 61 -6.52 21.50 -12.76
N THR A 62 -5.81 22.50 -13.23
CA THR A 62 -5.56 22.72 -14.67
C THR A 62 -4.51 21.79 -15.25
N ASN A 63 -3.74 21.11 -14.38
CA ASN A 63 -2.72 20.16 -14.80
C ASN A 63 -3.35 18.79 -14.99
N SER A 64 -3.31 18.26 -16.23
CA SER A 64 -3.92 16.97 -16.55
C SER A 64 -3.31 15.79 -15.80
N LYS A 65 -2.00 15.81 -15.58
CA LYS A 65 -1.30 14.75 -14.84
C LYS A 65 -1.69 14.75 -13.38
N ALA A 66 -1.87 15.94 -12.80
CA ALA A 66 -2.37 16.06 -11.42
C ALA A 66 -3.78 15.48 -11.28
N ARG A 67 -4.64 15.76 -12.24
CA ARG A 67 -6.01 15.21 -12.25
C ARG A 67 -5.98 13.68 -12.36
N ASP A 68 -5.12 13.13 -13.21
CA ASP A 68 -5.01 11.67 -13.37
C ASP A 68 -4.49 11.00 -12.09
N LEU A 69 -3.52 11.61 -11.43
CA LEU A 69 -3.01 11.10 -10.17
C LEU A 69 -4.08 11.10 -9.07
N LYS A 70 -4.87 12.17 -8.99
CA LYS A 70 -6.00 12.24 -8.06
C LYS A 70 -7.03 11.15 -8.33
N ARG A 71 -7.37 10.92 -9.61
CA ARG A 71 -8.29 9.86 -9.99
C ARG A 71 -7.77 8.49 -9.57
N PHE A 72 -6.49 8.25 -9.79
CA PHE A 72 -5.84 7.00 -9.44
C PHE A 72 -5.87 6.74 -7.92
N LEU A 73 -5.43 7.71 -7.14
CA LEU A 73 -5.31 7.55 -5.69
C LEU A 73 -6.63 7.74 -4.94
N LEU A 74 -7.32 8.86 -5.19
CA LEU A 74 -8.56 9.17 -4.46
C LEU A 74 -9.75 8.38 -5.00
N GLY A 75 -9.79 8.18 -6.31
CA GLY A 75 -10.89 7.46 -6.95
C GLY A 75 -10.92 5.97 -6.61
N SER A 76 -9.79 5.41 -6.21
CA SER A 76 -9.69 3.99 -5.82
C SER A 76 -9.78 3.78 -4.32
N ALA A 77 -9.80 4.85 -3.53
CA ALA A 77 -9.71 4.75 -2.07
C ALA A 77 -10.96 4.14 -1.45
N CYS A 78 -10.72 3.32 -0.42
CA CYS A 78 -11.76 2.68 0.35
C CYS A 78 -11.39 2.76 1.83
N THR A 79 -12.32 3.22 2.65
CA THR A 79 -12.14 3.20 4.10
C THR A 79 -12.37 1.79 4.63
N CYS A 80 -11.45 1.29 5.41
CA CYS A 80 -11.49 -0.05 5.97
C CYS A 80 -11.43 -0.01 7.49
N GLU A 81 -11.99 -1.05 8.11
CA GLU A 81 -11.93 -1.26 9.55
C GLU A 81 -11.43 -2.66 9.81
N LEU A 82 -10.71 -2.83 10.91
CA LEU A 82 -10.30 -4.16 11.37
C LEU A 82 -11.49 -4.87 12.00
N ASP A 83 -11.65 -6.16 11.68
CA ASP A 83 -12.61 -6.98 12.40
C ASP A 83 -12.01 -7.43 13.74
N LYS A 84 -12.79 -8.19 14.53
CA LYS A 84 -12.36 -8.67 15.86
C LYS A 84 -11.13 -9.58 15.82
N GLN A 85 -10.84 -10.14 14.65
CA GLN A 85 -9.71 -11.06 14.46
C GLN A 85 -8.51 -10.38 13.82
N GLY A 86 -8.56 -9.04 13.66
CA GLY A 86 -7.46 -8.28 13.07
C GLY A 86 -7.38 -8.41 11.56
N ARG A 87 -8.50 -8.68 10.90
CA ARG A 87 -8.56 -8.81 9.44
C ARG A 87 -9.28 -7.62 8.83
N ILE A 88 -8.94 -7.32 7.57
CA ILE A 88 -9.70 -6.40 6.74
C ILE A 88 -10.33 -7.15 5.58
N LEU A 89 -11.43 -6.61 5.06
CA LEU A 89 -12.02 -7.07 3.81
C LEU A 89 -11.52 -6.14 2.70
N ILE A 90 -10.76 -6.70 1.76
CA ILE A 90 -10.30 -5.92 0.60
C ILE A 90 -11.37 -6.02 -0.48
N PRO A 91 -11.93 -4.89 -0.95
CA PRO A 91 -12.95 -4.92 -1.99
C PRO A 91 -12.45 -5.64 -3.24
N GLN A 92 -13.36 -6.35 -3.90
CA GLN A 92 -13.03 -7.13 -5.10
C GLN A 92 -12.37 -6.28 -6.18
N THR A 93 -12.86 -5.06 -6.39
CA THR A 93 -12.29 -4.14 -7.38
C THR A 93 -10.80 -3.88 -7.12
N LEU A 94 -10.43 -3.66 -5.86
CA LEU A 94 -9.02 -3.44 -5.50
C LEU A 94 -8.19 -4.72 -5.63
N ARG A 95 -8.76 -5.86 -5.26
CA ARG A 95 -8.07 -7.14 -5.45
C ARG A 95 -7.75 -7.40 -6.92
N GLU A 96 -8.69 -7.12 -7.80
CA GLU A 96 -8.51 -7.26 -9.24
C GLU A 96 -7.45 -6.29 -9.78
N LYS A 97 -7.51 -5.03 -9.36
CA LYS A 97 -6.57 -4.01 -9.83
C LYS A 97 -5.12 -4.29 -9.43
N ALA A 98 -4.92 -4.95 -8.31
CA ALA A 98 -3.57 -5.33 -7.84
C ALA A 98 -3.23 -6.79 -8.15
N ASP A 99 -4.11 -7.51 -8.85
CA ASP A 99 -3.92 -8.93 -9.17
C ASP A 99 -3.65 -9.81 -7.95
N LEU A 100 -4.31 -9.49 -6.84
CA LEU A 100 -4.14 -10.25 -5.60
C LEU A 100 -4.79 -11.63 -5.74
N LYS A 101 -3.99 -12.67 -5.50
CA LYS A 101 -4.46 -14.06 -5.50
C LYS A 101 -4.56 -14.55 -4.06
N LYS A 102 -3.81 -15.57 -3.72
CA LYS A 102 -3.87 -16.15 -2.38
C LYS A 102 -2.75 -15.66 -1.47
N ASP A 103 -1.53 -15.75 -1.95
CA ASP A 103 -0.35 -15.44 -1.15
C ASP A 103 -0.02 -13.94 -1.26
N ILE A 104 0.09 -13.28 -0.12
CA ILE A 104 0.20 -11.83 -0.02
C ILE A 104 1.46 -11.43 0.75
N VAL A 105 2.14 -10.40 0.26
CA VAL A 105 3.23 -9.73 0.97
C VAL A 105 2.71 -8.39 1.47
N LEU A 106 2.87 -8.16 2.78
CA LEU A 106 2.60 -6.87 3.41
C LEU A 106 3.94 -6.23 3.74
N LEU A 107 4.17 -5.04 3.26
CA LEU A 107 5.47 -4.38 3.33
C LEU A 107 5.35 -2.99 3.93
N GLY A 108 5.98 -2.76 5.08
CA GLY A 108 6.04 -1.43 5.68
C GLY A 108 7.09 -0.58 4.98
N VAL A 109 6.69 0.56 4.44
CA VAL A 109 7.58 1.44 3.66
C VAL A 109 7.59 2.87 4.20
N GLY A 110 7.52 3.02 5.51
CA GLY A 110 7.57 4.32 6.18
C GLY A 110 6.19 4.84 6.52
N ASN A 111 5.62 5.69 5.69
CA ASN A 111 4.33 6.32 5.97
C ASN A 111 3.12 5.49 5.52
N ASN A 112 3.35 4.32 4.95
CA ASN A 112 2.26 3.45 4.52
C ASN A 112 2.72 1.99 4.49
N ILE A 113 1.76 1.11 4.25
CA ILE A 113 1.99 -0.33 4.12
C ILE A 113 1.53 -0.74 2.73
N GLU A 114 2.40 -1.42 1.98
CA GLU A 114 2.05 -1.94 0.68
C GLU A 114 1.49 -3.35 0.79
N ILE A 115 0.50 -3.66 -0.04
CA ILE A 115 -0.10 -4.98 -0.16
C ILE A 115 0.18 -5.48 -1.57
N TRP A 116 0.94 -6.55 -1.67
CA TRP A 116 1.36 -7.13 -2.95
C TRP A 116 0.88 -8.56 -3.08
N ASP A 117 0.53 -8.95 -4.31
CA ASP A 117 0.50 -10.37 -4.64
C ASP A 117 1.92 -10.89 -4.51
N ALA A 118 2.11 -12.01 -3.80
CA ALA A 118 3.45 -12.50 -3.49
C ALA A 118 4.28 -12.84 -4.73
N ASP A 119 3.69 -13.53 -5.70
CA ASP A 119 4.39 -13.89 -6.92
C ASP A 119 4.84 -12.67 -7.70
N LYS A 120 3.95 -11.69 -7.80
CA LYS A 120 4.22 -10.42 -8.47
C LYS A 120 5.35 -9.65 -7.79
N TYR A 121 5.35 -9.63 -6.46
CA TYR A 121 6.39 -8.95 -5.69
C TYR A 121 7.76 -9.59 -5.90
N PHE A 122 7.86 -10.90 -5.75
CA PHE A 122 9.13 -11.60 -5.88
C PHE A 122 9.65 -11.61 -7.32
N GLU A 123 8.77 -11.71 -8.29
CA GLU A 123 9.16 -11.61 -9.71
C GLU A 123 9.78 -10.24 -10.01
N LYS A 124 9.19 -9.18 -9.47
CA LYS A 124 9.64 -7.82 -9.73
C LYS A 124 10.93 -7.45 -9.00
N TYR A 125 11.08 -7.91 -7.76
CA TYR A 125 12.16 -7.45 -6.89
C TYR A 125 13.23 -8.48 -6.58
N HIS A 126 13.00 -9.76 -6.81
CA HIS A 126 13.99 -10.83 -6.57
C HIS A 126 14.76 -10.67 -5.25
N ASP A 127 14.08 -10.27 -4.17
CA ASP A 127 14.68 -9.97 -2.87
C ASP A 127 15.81 -8.92 -2.94
N PHE A 128 15.73 -8.03 -3.96
CA PHE A 128 16.73 -6.98 -4.20
C PHE A 128 18.14 -7.54 -4.42
N GLU A 129 18.25 -8.56 -5.25
CA GLU A 129 19.55 -9.19 -5.58
C GLU A 129 20.54 -8.22 -6.25
N ASP A 130 20.05 -7.18 -6.94
CA ASP A 130 20.90 -6.18 -7.57
C ASP A 130 21.28 -5.07 -6.57
N GLU A 131 22.18 -5.42 -5.66
CA GLU A 131 22.65 -4.48 -4.63
C GLU A 131 23.49 -3.34 -5.21
N GLU A 132 24.17 -3.55 -6.32
CA GLU A 132 24.94 -2.48 -6.98
C GLU A 132 24.05 -1.34 -7.45
N GLN A 133 22.89 -1.69 -8.03
CA GLN A 133 21.93 -0.70 -8.46
C GLN A 133 21.34 0.06 -7.27
N LEU A 134 21.00 -0.65 -6.19
CA LEU A 134 20.49 -0.02 -4.97
C LEU A 134 21.51 0.91 -4.32
N GLU A 135 22.75 0.52 -4.30
CA GLU A 135 23.84 1.33 -3.77
C GLU A 135 23.98 2.66 -4.56
N GLN A 136 23.92 2.55 -5.89
CA GLN A 136 23.97 3.71 -6.77
C GLN A 136 22.74 4.63 -6.57
N ASP A 137 21.54 4.03 -6.43
CA ASP A 137 20.31 4.79 -6.17
C ASP A 137 20.38 5.51 -4.83
N TRP A 138 20.91 4.84 -3.82
CA TRP A 138 21.10 5.45 -2.49
C TRP A 138 21.97 6.69 -2.59
N GLU A 139 23.10 6.56 -3.26
CA GLU A 139 24.02 7.68 -3.45
C GLU A 139 23.37 8.83 -4.23
N ASN A 140 22.66 8.50 -5.32
CA ASN A 140 22.01 9.50 -6.17
C ASN A 140 20.86 10.21 -5.46
N LEU A 141 20.16 9.53 -4.55
CA LEU A 141 19.06 10.12 -3.79
C LEU A 141 19.52 10.96 -2.60
N GLY A 142 20.79 10.88 -2.24
CA GLY A 142 21.38 11.73 -1.21
C GLY A 142 20.99 11.37 0.22
N VAL A 143 20.61 10.12 0.45
CA VAL A 143 20.27 9.66 1.81
C VAL A 143 21.43 8.97 2.50
#